data_a77e0d31877045db8d95ad92105d3940
#
_entry.id   a77e0d31877045db8d95ad92105d3940
#
_cell.length_a   1.000
_cell.length_b   1.000
_cell.length_c   1.000
_cell.angle_alpha   90.00
_cell.angle_beta   90.00
_cell.angle_gamma   90.00
#
_symmetry.space_group_name_H-M   'P 1'
#
loop_
_entity.id
_entity.type
_entity.pdbx_description
1 polymer ?
#
loop_
_entity_poly.entity_id
_entity_poly.type
_entity_poly.pdbx_seq_one_letter_code
_entity_poly.pdbx_strand_id
1 'polypeptide(L)' 'MTLREYLKKFNLSENDTVSIDVGYTEIENIRGTEVLESFEEYLDHDVNSVTVYTNGTDLDIVFELGV' A
#
# COMPACT_ATOMS: atom_id res chain seq x y z
N MET A 1 -5.35 -4.46 -11.59
CA MET A 1 -5.95 -4.64 -10.25
C MET A 1 -5.92 -3.33 -9.48
N THR A 2 -6.96 -3.08 -8.71
CA THR A 2 -7.03 -1.89 -7.86
C THR A 2 -6.23 -2.06 -6.57
N LEU A 3 -5.95 -0.96 -5.91
CA LEU A 3 -5.29 -0.98 -4.60
C LEU A 3 -6.09 -1.82 -3.60
N ARG A 4 -7.41 -1.67 -3.60
CA ARG A 4 -8.30 -2.46 -2.74
C ARG A 4 -8.09 -3.97 -2.93
N GLU A 5 -8.01 -4.41 -4.17
CA GLU A 5 -7.82 -5.83 -4.48
C GLU A 5 -6.47 -6.36 -3.99
N TYR A 6 -5.41 -5.56 -4.15
CA TYR A 6 -4.09 -5.94 -3.63
C TYR A 6 -4.06 -6.00 -2.10
N LEU A 7 -4.65 -5.00 -1.44
CA LEU A 7 -4.64 -4.96 0.03
C LEU A 7 -5.41 -6.14 0.64
N LYS A 8 -6.43 -6.64 -0.06
CA LYS A 8 -7.17 -7.83 0.40
C LYS A 8 -6.34 -9.11 0.30
N LYS A 9 -5.35 -9.14 -0.60
CA LYS A 9 -4.49 -10.32 -0.78
C LYS A 9 -3.37 -10.39 0.23
N PHE A 10 -2.95 -9.26 0.78
CA PHE A 10 -1.90 -9.22 1.79
C PHE A 10 -2.52 -9.33 3.18
N ASN A 11 -1.95 -10.20 3.99
CA ASN A 11 -2.35 -10.32 5.39
C ASN A 11 -1.40 -9.46 6.23
N LEU A 12 -1.66 -8.16 6.24
CA LEU A 12 -0.77 -7.17 6.84
C LEU A 12 -0.96 -7.08 8.35
N SER A 13 0.15 -7.04 9.08
CA SER A 13 0.17 -6.83 10.52
C SER A 13 0.47 -5.37 10.85
N GLU A 14 0.41 -5.03 12.15
CA GLU A 14 0.72 -3.68 12.59
C GLU A 14 2.18 -3.27 12.38
N ASN A 15 3.08 -4.25 12.21
CA ASN A 15 4.50 -4.00 11.97
C ASN A 15 4.84 -3.86 10.50
N ASP A 16 3.92 -4.22 9.61
CA ASP A 16 4.10 -4.02 8.19
C ASP A 16 3.72 -2.59 7.83
N THR A 17 4.40 -2.02 6.84
CA THR A 17 4.12 -0.66 6.39
C THR A 17 3.81 -0.66 4.91
N VAL A 18 2.94 0.28 4.51
CA VAL A 18 2.55 0.46 3.11
C VAL A 18 2.68 1.93 2.75
N SER A 19 3.27 2.17 1.58
CA SER A 19 3.38 3.50 1.00
C SER A 19 2.73 3.50 -0.37
N ILE A 20 2.17 4.62 -0.78
CA ILE A 20 1.60 4.80 -2.12
C ILE A 20 2.13 6.06 -2.78
N ASP A 21 2.34 5.97 -4.09
CA ASP A 21 2.65 7.11 -4.94
C ASP A 21 1.53 7.30 -5.95
N VAL A 22 0.92 8.47 -5.98
CA VAL A 22 -0.14 8.83 -6.91
C VAL A 22 0.20 10.18 -7.55
N GLY A 23 0.72 10.16 -8.76
CA GLY A 23 1.19 11.38 -9.42
C GLY A 23 2.28 12.06 -8.61
N TYR A 24 2.01 13.26 -8.11
CA TYR A 24 2.96 13.99 -7.27
C TYR A 24 2.72 13.81 -5.77
N THR A 25 1.76 12.97 -5.42
CA THR A 25 1.41 12.74 -4.01
C THR A 25 2.05 11.46 -3.53
N GLU A 26 2.73 11.54 -2.40
CA GLU A 26 3.31 10.37 -1.72
C GLU A 26 2.74 10.29 -0.31
N ILE A 27 2.23 9.12 0.04
CA ILE A 27 1.81 8.83 1.42
C ILE A 27 2.65 7.66 1.88
N GLU A 28 3.49 7.89 2.88
CA GLU A 28 4.51 6.94 3.27
C GLU A 28 4.27 6.30 4.63
N ASN A 29 4.69 5.04 4.75
CA ASN A 29 4.84 4.33 6.02
C ASN A 29 3.54 4.24 6.83
N ILE A 30 2.44 3.94 6.16
CA ILE A 30 1.18 3.68 6.84
C ILE A 30 1.20 2.25 7.39
N ARG A 31 0.84 2.13 8.65
CA ARG A 31 0.80 0.85 9.34
C ARG A 31 -0.20 -0.10 8.66
N GLY A 32 0.17 -1.38 8.55
CA GLY A 32 -0.64 -2.37 7.82
C GLY A 32 -2.09 -2.47 8.29
N THR A 33 -2.33 -2.27 9.57
CA THR A 33 -3.69 -2.31 10.13
C THR A 33 -4.52 -1.05 9.84
N GLU A 34 -3.89 0.01 9.34
CA GLU A 34 -4.55 1.29 9.08
C GLU A 34 -4.71 1.61 7.58
N VAL A 35 -4.27 0.70 6.71
CA VAL A 35 -4.19 1.00 5.27
C VAL A 35 -5.54 1.27 4.63
N LEU A 36 -6.58 0.54 4.99
CA LEU A 36 -7.90 0.73 4.38
C LEU A 36 -8.50 2.09 4.73
N GLU A 37 -8.27 2.55 5.94
CA GLU A 37 -8.73 3.86 6.39
C GLU A 37 -7.88 4.98 5.79
N SER A 38 -6.56 4.84 5.86
CA SER A 38 -5.65 5.88 5.41
C SER A 38 -5.66 6.09 3.90
N PHE A 39 -5.92 5.02 3.13
CA PHE A 39 -5.92 5.06 1.67
C PHE A 39 -7.33 5.06 1.07
N GLU A 40 -8.34 5.39 1.84
CA GLU A 40 -9.74 5.31 1.42
C GLU A 40 -10.00 6.01 0.08
N GLU A 41 -9.40 7.17 -0.15
CA GLU A 41 -9.56 7.94 -1.39
C GLU A 41 -8.93 7.27 -2.61
N TYR A 42 -8.02 6.34 -2.40
CA TYR A 42 -7.20 5.75 -3.47
C TYR A 42 -7.50 4.28 -3.72
N LEU A 43 -8.43 3.68 -2.97
CA LEU A 43 -8.66 2.24 -3.02
C LEU A 43 -9.09 1.72 -4.39
N ASP A 44 -9.76 2.54 -5.18
CA ASP A 44 -10.25 2.13 -6.50
C ASP A 44 -9.31 2.53 -7.65
N HIS A 45 -8.16 3.09 -7.35
CA HIS A 45 -7.12 3.35 -8.34
C HIS A 45 -6.44 2.06 -8.76
N ASP A 46 -6.10 1.97 -10.04
CA ASP A 46 -5.31 0.84 -10.54
C ASP A 46 -3.87 0.91 -10.05
N VAL A 47 -3.30 -0.25 -9.75
CA VAL A 47 -1.91 -0.36 -9.33
C VAL A 47 -1.05 -0.60 -10.57
N ASN A 48 -0.08 0.28 -10.80
CA ASN A 48 0.87 0.16 -11.90
C ASN A 48 2.07 -0.69 -11.52
N SER A 49 2.55 -0.58 -10.29
CA SER A 49 3.65 -1.40 -9.82
C SER A 49 3.57 -1.63 -8.32
N VAL A 50 4.17 -2.72 -7.88
CA VAL A 50 4.27 -3.09 -6.47
C VAL A 50 5.72 -3.46 -6.19
N THR A 51 6.30 -2.83 -5.18
CA THR A 51 7.64 -3.19 -4.71
C THR A 51 7.54 -3.61 -3.26
N VAL A 52 8.11 -4.77 -2.95
CA VAL A 52 8.09 -5.32 -1.61
C VAL A 52 9.50 -5.38 -1.07
N TYR A 53 9.71 -4.70 0.05
CA TYR A 53 10.97 -4.77 0.79
C TYR A 53 10.72 -5.58 2.06
N THR A 54 11.71 -6.34 2.47
CA THR A 54 11.63 -7.11 3.71
C THR A 54 12.72 -6.64 4.67
N ASN A 55 12.38 -6.61 5.96
CA ASN A 55 13.34 -6.31 7.02
C ASN A 55 13.11 -7.32 8.13
N GLY A 56 13.78 -8.47 8.01
CA GLY A 56 13.51 -9.59 8.90
C GLY A 56 12.14 -10.20 8.61
N THR A 57 11.21 -10.07 9.55
CA THR A 57 9.85 -10.60 9.42
C THR A 57 8.84 -9.57 8.95
N ASP A 58 9.23 -8.30 8.90
CA ASP A 58 8.30 -7.23 8.55
C ASP A 58 8.39 -6.89 7.07
N LEU A 59 7.28 -6.46 6.50
CA LEU A 59 7.17 -6.05 5.10
C LEU A 59 7.04 -4.54 5.01
N ASP A 60 7.66 -3.98 3.97
CA ASP A 60 7.46 -2.60 3.56
C ASP A 60 7.07 -2.62 2.08
N ILE A 61 5.82 -2.30 1.80
CA ILE A 61 5.24 -2.43 0.47
C ILE A 61 4.99 -1.04 -0.11
N VAL A 62 5.46 -0.83 -1.33
CA VAL A 62 5.24 0.43 -2.04
C VAL A 62 4.41 0.15 -3.28
N PHE A 63 3.25 0.81 -3.36
CA PHE A 63 2.39 0.77 -4.53
C PHE A 63 2.53 2.05 -5.32
N GLU A 64 2.70 1.92 -6.63
CA GLU A 64 2.62 3.03 -7.56
C GLU A 64 1.27 2.96 -8.26
N LEU A 65 0.46 3.99 -8.08
CA LEU A 65 -0.92 4.00 -8.56
C LEU A 65 -1.07 4.82 -9.83
N GLY A 66 -2.01 4.40 -10.67
CA GLY A 66 -2.44 5.18 -11.82
C GLY A 66 -3.22 6.41 -11.39
N VAL A 67 -3.07 7.47 -12.14
CA VAL A 67 -3.74 8.75 -11.88
C VAL A 67 -5.09 8.79 -12.59
#